data_b017ea69c816b72c47e23728832b0e25
#
_entry.id   b017ea69c816b72c47e23728832b0e25
#
_cell.length_a   1.000
_cell.length_b   1.000
_cell.length_c   1.000
_cell.angle_alpha   90.00
_cell.angle_beta   90.00
_cell.angle_gamma   90.00
#
_symmetry.space_group_name_H-M   'P 1'
#
loop_
_entity.id
_entity.type
_entity.pdbx_description
1 polymer ?
#
loop_
_entity_poly.entity_id
_entity_poly.type
_entity_poly.pdbx_seq_one_letter_code
_entity_poly.pdbx_strand_id
1 'polypeptide(L)'
;LTVAEALEILEASNNRCVPILDEEHQLFSGNMYRRHIYRHLASHGDMYLPVTYLLKNATKFIYSDSSYFNLFFSMRDLPYIAVLNEQKEFLGILSHEKMLNAWYDRIGLDNSSYTLTIETNGKQTDLTMITKIVSKVSPILNCLTLNLVPSETKQEILITLPETVDEETKNKIIYRLERKKFHVTRVDSRLPEPREFEYESKSY
;
A
#
# COMPACT_ATOMS: atom_id res chain seq x y z
N LEU A 1 -20.95 -6.14 24.71
CA LEU A 1 -20.75 -4.71 24.45
C LEU A 1 -21.95 -4.13 23.68
N THR A 2 -22.53 -3.02 24.16
CA THR A 2 -23.61 -2.27 23.50
C THR A 2 -23.09 -1.22 22.52
N VAL A 3 -23.99 -0.67 21.71
CA VAL A 3 -23.66 0.41 20.77
C VAL A 3 -23.21 1.68 21.53
N ALA A 4 -23.81 1.98 22.69
CA ALA A 4 -23.42 3.12 23.53
C ALA A 4 -21.99 2.96 24.07
N GLU A 5 -21.68 1.82 24.68
CA GLU A 5 -20.32 1.52 25.18
C GLU A 5 -19.28 1.54 24.05
N ALA A 6 -19.63 1.05 22.87
CA ALA A 6 -18.74 1.10 21.70
C ALA A 6 -18.48 2.54 21.24
N LEU A 7 -19.46 3.44 21.36
CA LEU A 7 -19.27 4.86 21.05
C LEU A 7 -18.28 5.51 22.02
N GLU A 8 -18.44 5.29 23.32
CA GLU A 8 -17.52 5.82 24.33
C GLU A 8 -16.08 5.40 24.10
N ILE A 9 -15.86 4.11 23.76
CA ILE A 9 -14.51 3.58 23.45
C ILE A 9 -13.94 4.27 22.20
N LEU A 10 -14.75 4.44 21.15
CA LEU A 10 -14.31 5.07 19.90
C LEU A 10 -14.00 6.56 20.06
N GLU A 11 -14.75 7.26 20.90
CA GLU A 11 -14.50 8.67 21.23
C GLU A 11 -13.26 8.83 22.09
N ALA A 12 -13.11 8.03 23.12
CA ALA A 12 -11.94 8.06 24.00
C ALA A 12 -10.63 7.75 23.27
N SER A 13 -10.66 6.81 22.32
CA SER A 13 -9.48 6.41 21.53
C SER A 13 -9.23 7.26 20.30
N ASN A 14 -10.11 8.22 19.99
CA ASN A 14 -10.11 9.01 18.74
C ASN A 14 -10.08 8.16 17.44
N ASN A 15 -10.45 6.89 17.52
CA ASN A 15 -10.49 6.00 16.37
C ASN A 15 -11.77 6.21 15.53
N ARG A 16 -11.64 6.09 14.21
CA ARG A 16 -12.80 6.13 13.29
C ARG A 16 -13.48 4.77 13.14
N CYS A 17 -12.74 3.72 13.45
CA CYS A 17 -13.16 2.33 13.26
C CYS A 17 -12.35 1.42 14.18
N VAL A 18 -13.00 0.39 14.74
CA VAL A 18 -12.34 -0.66 15.55
C VAL A 18 -12.83 -2.04 15.12
N PRO A 19 -11.99 -3.08 15.21
CA PRO A 19 -12.43 -4.46 15.04
C PRO A 19 -13.21 -4.91 16.26
N ILE A 20 -14.24 -5.72 16.05
CA ILE A 20 -15.01 -6.39 17.11
C ILE A 20 -14.70 -7.87 17.04
N LEU A 21 -14.36 -8.42 18.19
CA LEU A 21 -14.05 -9.83 18.37
C LEU A 21 -15.14 -10.52 19.18
N ASP A 22 -15.26 -11.81 18.98
CA ASP A 22 -15.99 -12.70 19.87
C ASP A 22 -15.19 -12.85 21.18
N GLU A 23 -15.87 -12.73 22.33
CA GLU A 23 -15.24 -12.79 23.64
C GLU A 23 -14.66 -14.17 23.98
N GLU A 24 -15.33 -15.25 23.52
CA GLU A 24 -14.95 -16.61 23.88
C GLU A 24 -13.77 -17.14 23.03
N HIS A 25 -13.75 -16.80 21.74
CA HIS A 25 -12.86 -17.44 20.76
C HIS A 25 -11.87 -16.47 20.12
N GLN A 26 -11.91 -15.19 20.47
CA GLN A 26 -11.10 -14.12 19.82
C GLN A 26 -11.28 -14.08 18.29
N LEU A 27 -12.44 -14.53 17.82
CA LEU A 27 -12.75 -14.54 16.38
C LEU A 27 -13.19 -13.16 15.91
N PHE A 28 -12.74 -12.79 14.72
CA PHE A 28 -13.12 -11.53 14.11
C PHE A 28 -14.59 -11.55 13.68
N SER A 29 -15.41 -10.71 14.30
CA SER A 29 -16.84 -10.59 14.01
C SER A 29 -17.16 -9.50 12.98
N GLY A 30 -16.26 -8.52 12.79
CA GLY A 30 -16.45 -7.42 11.85
C GLY A 30 -15.87 -6.11 12.39
N ASN A 31 -16.20 -5.02 11.71
CA ASN A 31 -15.73 -3.68 12.07
C ASN A 31 -16.89 -2.80 12.51
N MET A 32 -16.67 -2.04 13.60
CA MET A 32 -17.56 -0.98 14.04
C MET A 32 -17.00 0.37 13.61
N TYR A 33 -17.80 1.15 12.92
CA TYR A 33 -17.44 2.49 12.42
C TYR A 33 -18.18 3.55 13.23
N ARG A 34 -17.47 4.53 13.78
CA ARG A 34 -18.03 5.66 14.50
C ARG A 34 -19.16 6.36 13.73
N ARG A 35 -18.99 6.56 12.41
CA ARG A 35 -20.02 7.15 11.54
C ARG A 35 -21.34 6.36 11.50
N HIS A 36 -21.30 5.04 11.68
CA HIS A 36 -22.52 4.22 11.69
C HIS A 36 -23.25 4.34 13.01
N ILE A 37 -22.52 4.48 14.11
CA ILE A 37 -23.10 4.75 15.43
C ILE A 37 -23.77 6.13 15.44
N TYR A 38 -23.10 7.17 14.95
CA TYR A 38 -23.72 8.51 14.86
C TYR A 38 -24.95 8.55 13.96
N ARG A 39 -24.94 7.80 12.85
CA ARG A 39 -26.12 7.69 11.99
C ARG A 39 -27.27 6.99 12.72
N HIS A 40 -26.99 5.94 13.47
CA HIS A 40 -27.96 5.21 14.28
C HIS A 40 -28.54 6.12 15.37
N LEU A 41 -27.71 6.85 16.09
CA LEU A 41 -28.11 7.84 17.09
C LEU A 41 -28.99 8.94 16.47
N ALA A 42 -28.58 9.51 15.35
CA ALA A 42 -29.34 10.57 14.66
C ALA A 42 -30.71 10.11 14.15
N SER A 43 -30.86 8.81 13.89
CA SER A 43 -32.15 8.18 13.54
C SER A 43 -32.98 7.73 14.74
N HIS A 44 -32.60 8.17 15.96
CA HIS A 44 -33.24 7.75 17.23
C HIS A 44 -33.19 6.23 17.47
N GLY A 45 -32.16 5.57 16.97
CA GLY A 45 -31.94 4.13 17.18
C GLY A 45 -31.63 3.80 18.63
N ASP A 46 -32.00 2.59 19.06
CA ASP A 46 -31.73 2.10 20.41
C ASP A 46 -30.21 1.86 20.60
N MET A 47 -29.61 2.63 21.48
CA MET A 47 -28.19 2.56 21.80
C MET A 47 -27.81 1.39 22.72
N TYR A 48 -28.80 0.72 23.33
CA TYR A 48 -28.58 -0.46 24.16
C TYR A 48 -28.52 -1.77 23.37
N LEU A 49 -28.75 -1.71 22.07
CA LEU A 49 -28.58 -2.88 21.18
C LEU A 49 -27.13 -3.39 21.24
N PRO A 50 -26.93 -4.70 21.05
CA PRO A 50 -25.59 -5.26 20.91
C PRO A 50 -24.83 -4.60 19.76
N VAL A 51 -23.53 -4.36 19.95
CA VAL A 51 -22.65 -3.75 18.93
C VAL A 51 -22.67 -4.50 17.60
N THR A 52 -22.95 -5.79 17.62
CA THR A 52 -23.07 -6.65 16.43
C THR A 52 -24.17 -6.22 15.45
N TYR A 53 -25.16 -5.48 15.92
CA TYR A 53 -26.25 -4.96 15.08
C TYR A 53 -25.77 -3.97 13.99
N LEU A 54 -24.70 -3.21 14.27
CA LEU A 54 -24.15 -2.20 13.37
C LEU A 54 -22.84 -2.62 12.68
N LEU A 55 -22.39 -3.84 12.85
CA LEU A 55 -21.16 -4.34 12.26
C LEU A 55 -21.18 -4.27 10.73
N LYS A 56 -20.03 -3.98 10.17
CA LYS A 56 -19.78 -3.99 8.73
C LYS A 56 -18.49 -4.75 8.42
N ASN A 57 -18.38 -5.19 7.18
CA ASN A 57 -17.17 -5.82 6.66
C ASN A 57 -16.70 -7.06 7.46
N ALA A 58 -17.62 -7.87 7.97
CA ALA A 58 -17.32 -9.11 8.67
C ALA A 58 -16.51 -10.12 7.82
N THR A 59 -16.62 -10.00 6.48
CA THR A 59 -15.91 -10.84 5.50
C THR A 59 -14.67 -10.15 4.91
N LYS A 60 -14.31 -8.94 5.38
CA LYS A 60 -13.16 -8.16 4.91
C LYS A 60 -11.98 -8.36 5.84
N PHE A 61 -11.24 -9.42 5.61
CA PHE A 61 -10.01 -9.77 6.32
C PHE A 61 -9.04 -10.45 5.35
N ILE A 62 -7.81 -10.63 5.79
CA ILE A 62 -6.78 -11.43 5.13
C ILE A 62 -6.24 -12.48 6.09
N TYR A 63 -5.63 -13.52 5.56
CA TYR A 63 -4.86 -14.46 6.35
C TYR A 63 -3.40 -14.02 6.44
N SER A 64 -2.71 -14.45 7.50
CA SER A 64 -1.29 -14.11 7.74
C SER A 64 -0.35 -14.59 6.63
N ASP A 65 -0.74 -15.60 5.87
CA ASP A 65 -0.04 -16.16 4.71
C ASP A 65 -0.49 -15.57 3.36
N SER A 66 -1.44 -14.61 3.37
CA SER A 66 -1.94 -13.99 2.16
C SER A 66 -0.83 -13.31 1.36
N SER A 67 -0.87 -13.47 0.03
CA SER A 67 0.12 -12.83 -0.83
C SER A 67 0.07 -11.32 -0.69
N TYR A 68 1.23 -10.70 -0.77
CA TYR A 68 1.37 -9.25 -0.66
C TYR A 68 0.54 -8.48 -1.71
N PHE A 69 0.35 -9.09 -2.88
CA PHE A 69 -0.48 -8.53 -3.94
C PHE A 69 -1.97 -8.44 -3.55
N ASN A 70 -2.47 -9.44 -2.82
CA ASN A 70 -3.85 -9.45 -2.36
C ASN A 70 -4.15 -8.33 -1.35
N LEU A 71 -3.13 -7.86 -0.61
CA LEU A 71 -3.27 -6.76 0.34
C LEU A 71 -3.74 -5.47 -0.32
N PHE A 72 -3.17 -5.11 -1.49
CA PHE A 72 -3.56 -3.89 -2.21
C PHE A 72 -5.04 -3.86 -2.57
N PHE A 73 -5.56 -4.95 -3.07
CA PHE A 73 -6.96 -5.03 -3.47
C PHE A 73 -7.90 -5.05 -2.27
N SER A 74 -7.48 -5.73 -1.20
CA SER A 74 -8.30 -5.91 0.00
C SER A 74 -8.41 -4.64 0.84
N MET A 75 -7.36 -3.80 0.87
CA MET A 75 -7.31 -2.58 1.68
C MET A 75 -7.88 -1.33 1.02
N ARG A 76 -8.12 -1.34 -0.30
CA ARG A 76 -8.45 -0.13 -1.07
C ARG A 76 -9.51 0.77 -0.44
N ASP A 77 -10.55 0.19 0.12
CA ASP A 77 -11.72 0.91 0.64
C ASP A 77 -11.85 0.85 2.17
N LEU A 78 -10.82 0.38 2.86
CA LEU A 78 -10.81 0.16 4.31
C LEU A 78 -9.75 1.04 4.99
N PRO A 79 -9.99 1.53 6.21
CA PRO A 79 -8.97 2.26 6.97
C PRO A 79 -7.82 1.36 7.42
N TYR A 80 -8.09 0.09 7.62
CA TYR A 80 -7.17 -1.02 7.89
C TYR A 80 -7.83 -2.32 7.47
N ILE A 81 -7.07 -3.42 7.44
CA ILE A 81 -7.61 -4.77 7.26
C ILE A 81 -7.27 -5.64 8.46
N ALA A 82 -8.24 -6.45 8.91
CA ALA A 82 -8.02 -7.46 9.93
C ALA A 82 -7.16 -8.59 9.37
N VAL A 83 -6.22 -9.08 10.19
CA VAL A 83 -5.35 -10.22 9.87
C VAL A 83 -5.72 -11.38 10.77
N LEU A 84 -6.00 -12.53 10.17
CA LEU A 84 -6.38 -13.74 10.85
C LEU A 84 -5.35 -14.86 10.60
N ASN A 85 -5.28 -15.83 11.50
CA ASN A 85 -4.57 -17.08 11.24
C ASN A 85 -5.48 -18.09 10.49
N GLU A 86 -4.97 -19.28 10.21
CA GLU A 86 -5.72 -20.36 9.53
C GLU A 86 -6.94 -20.84 10.34
N GLN A 87 -6.92 -20.69 11.67
CA GLN A 87 -7.99 -21.02 12.56
C GLN A 87 -9.04 -19.91 12.69
N LYS A 88 -8.88 -18.81 11.91
CA LYS A 88 -9.69 -17.57 11.93
C LYS A 88 -9.59 -16.76 13.21
N GLU A 89 -8.59 -17.00 14.04
CA GLU A 89 -8.32 -16.17 15.20
C GLU A 89 -7.71 -14.84 14.76
N PHE A 90 -8.06 -13.78 15.46
CA PHE A 90 -7.60 -12.43 15.17
C PHE A 90 -6.16 -12.24 15.64
N LEU A 91 -5.26 -11.95 14.70
CA LEU A 91 -3.84 -11.66 14.98
C LEU A 91 -3.57 -10.18 15.16
N GLY A 92 -4.37 -9.32 14.53
CA GLY A 92 -4.17 -7.88 14.57
C GLY A 92 -4.77 -7.15 13.38
N ILE A 93 -4.36 -5.89 13.22
CA ILE A 93 -4.74 -5.06 12.08
C ILE A 93 -3.51 -4.64 11.28
N LEU A 94 -3.67 -4.56 9.97
CA LEU A 94 -2.69 -3.98 9.06
C LEU A 94 -3.22 -2.62 8.57
N SER A 95 -2.54 -1.54 8.95
CA SER A 95 -2.84 -0.18 8.48
C SER A 95 -2.22 0.07 7.10
N HIS A 96 -2.70 1.12 6.40
CA HIS A 96 -2.09 1.58 5.14
C HIS A 96 -0.62 1.96 5.33
N GLU A 97 -0.29 2.62 6.41
CA GLU A 97 1.09 3.01 6.74
C GLU A 97 2.01 1.80 6.84
N LYS A 98 1.64 0.80 7.64
CA LYS A 98 2.42 -0.44 7.76
C LYS A 98 2.54 -1.19 6.43
N MET A 99 1.47 -1.19 5.64
CA MET A 99 1.49 -1.79 4.31
C MET A 99 2.44 -1.05 3.36
N LEU A 100 2.41 0.29 3.35
CA LEU A 100 3.30 1.10 2.52
C LEU A 100 4.75 0.96 2.94
N ASN A 101 5.04 0.95 4.24
CA ASN A 101 6.40 0.74 4.74
C ASN A 101 6.94 -0.64 4.34
N ALA A 102 6.14 -1.69 4.53
CA ALA A 102 6.54 -3.03 4.10
C ALA A 102 6.68 -3.16 2.56
N TRP A 103 5.95 -2.37 1.78
CA TRP A 103 6.16 -2.28 0.33
C TRP A 103 7.46 -1.56 0.01
N TYR A 104 7.72 -0.43 0.65
CA TYR A 104 8.94 0.36 0.50
C TYR A 104 10.19 -0.51 0.72
N ASP A 105 10.21 -1.27 1.83
CA ASP A 105 11.29 -2.20 2.14
C ASP A 105 11.47 -3.28 1.06
N ARG A 106 10.36 -3.87 0.59
CA ARG A 106 10.40 -4.97 -0.39
C ARG A 106 10.86 -4.55 -1.77
N ILE A 107 10.56 -3.34 -2.21
CA ILE A 107 11.06 -2.82 -3.48
C ILE A 107 12.50 -2.28 -3.38
N GLY A 108 13.09 -2.32 -2.17
CA GLY A 108 14.51 -2.03 -1.94
C GLY A 108 14.88 -0.56 -2.12
N LEU A 109 13.95 0.37 -1.86
CA LEU A 109 14.22 1.80 -2.05
C LEU A 109 15.27 2.33 -1.09
N ASP A 110 15.41 1.75 0.12
CA ASP A 110 16.42 2.14 1.10
C ASP A 110 17.85 1.93 0.59
N ASN A 111 18.06 0.91 -0.24
CA ASN A 111 19.35 0.52 -0.78
C ASN A 111 19.55 0.98 -2.23
N SER A 112 18.77 1.99 -2.66
CA SER A 112 18.82 2.50 -4.04
C SER A 112 19.65 3.77 -4.16
N SER A 113 20.25 4.01 -5.33
CA SER A 113 20.90 5.28 -5.70
C SER A 113 20.03 6.11 -6.63
N TYR A 114 19.56 5.48 -7.71
CA TYR A 114 18.79 6.12 -8.77
C TYR A 114 17.62 5.25 -9.23
N THR A 115 16.52 5.91 -9.58
CA THR A 115 15.43 5.30 -10.35
C THR A 115 15.32 5.99 -11.69
N LEU A 116 15.45 5.20 -12.76
CA LEU A 116 15.31 5.67 -14.15
C LEU A 116 13.90 5.37 -14.63
N THR A 117 13.20 6.39 -15.13
CA THR A 117 11.92 6.23 -15.81
C THR A 117 12.16 6.25 -17.32
N ILE A 118 11.75 5.21 -18.01
CA ILE A 118 12.02 4.98 -19.43
C ILE A 118 10.69 4.85 -20.16
N GLU A 119 10.42 5.78 -21.09
CA GLU A 119 9.23 5.70 -21.94
C GLU A 119 9.42 4.66 -23.04
N THR A 120 8.39 3.85 -23.29
CA THR A 120 8.37 2.84 -24.34
C THR A 120 7.05 2.88 -25.13
N ASN A 121 7.06 2.23 -26.29
CA ASN A 121 5.87 2.05 -27.12
C ASN A 121 5.09 0.77 -26.77
N GLY A 122 5.38 0.13 -25.64
CA GLY A 122 4.69 -1.06 -25.16
C GLY A 122 4.93 -2.32 -25.98
N LYS A 123 6.05 -2.40 -26.70
CA LYS A 123 6.40 -3.62 -27.43
C LYS A 123 6.78 -4.73 -26.45
N GLN A 124 6.35 -5.94 -26.75
CA GLN A 124 6.61 -7.12 -25.91
C GLN A 124 8.11 -7.32 -25.59
N THR A 125 9.01 -6.85 -26.45
CA THR A 125 10.46 -6.98 -26.28
C THR A 125 11.11 -5.86 -25.49
N ASP A 126 10.41 -4.75 -25.24
CA ASP A 126 11.02 -3.54 -24.67
C ASP A 126 11.59 -3.80 -23.28
N LEU A 127 10.84 -4.43 -22.39
CA LEU A 127 11.30 -4.79 -21.05
C LEU A 127 12.57 -5.65 -21.10
N THR A 128 12.58 -6.69 -21.95
CA THR A 128 13.74 -7.58 -22.10
C THR A 128 14.96 -6.83 -22.61
N MET A 129 14.78 -5.92 -23.58
CA MET A 129 15.88 -5.14 -24.14
C MET A 129 16.44 -4.16 -23.12
N ILE A 130 15.59 -3.44 -22.42
CA ILE A 130 15.99 -2.46 -21.39
C ILE A 130 16.73 -3.16 -20.26
N THR A 131 16.17 -4.21 -19.68
CA THR A 131 16.81 -4.94 -18.59
C THR A 131 18.14 -5.57 -19.02
N LYS A 132 18.25 -6.07 -20.26
CA LYS A 132 19.50 -6.58 -20.82
C LYS A 132 20.56 -5.48 -21.00
N ILE A 133 20.17 -4.25 -21.33
CA ILE A 133 21.10 -3.12 -21.46
C ILE A 133 21.63 -2.73 -20.09
N VAL A 134 20.74 -2.58 -19.11
CA VAL A 134 21.08 -2.17 -17.75
C VAL A 134 21.93 -3.23 -17.06
N SER A 135 21.52 -4.49 -17.08
CA SER A 135 22.21 -5.61 -16.39
C SER A 135 23.62 -5.90 -16.89
N LYS A 136 24.01 -5.39 -18.07
CA LYS A 136 25.40 -5.42 -18.54
C LYS A 136 26.33 -4.42 -17.84
N VAL A 137 25.76 -3.49 -17.09
CA VAL A 137 26.50 -2.40 -16.43
C VAL A 137 26.34 -2.46 -14.92
N SER A 138 25.14 -2.75 -14.44
CA SER A 138 24.79 -2.80 -13.01
C SER A 138 23.72 -3.84 -12.74
N PRO A 139 23.67 -4.40 -11.52
CA PRO A 139 22.48 -5.11 -11.05
C PRO A 139 21.25 -4.19 -11.08
N ILE A 140 20.07 -4.80 -11.14
CA ILE A 140 18.77 -4.12 -11.04
C ILE A 140 18.15 -4.53 -9.71
N LEU A 141 17.85 -3.56 -8.83
CA LEU A 141 17.13 -3.83 -7.57
C LEU A 141 15.67 -4.10 -7.83
N ASN A 142 15.04 -3.25 -8.64
CA ASN A 142 13.63 -3.35 -8.93
C ASN A 142 13.37 -2.93 -10.38
N CYS A 143 12.33 -3.54 -10.96
CA CYS A 143 11.81 -3.17 -12.27
C CYS A 143 10.28 -3.18 -12.21
N LEU A 144 9.68 -2.05 -12.54
CA LEU A 144 8.24 -1.87 -12.52
C LEU A 144 7.76 -1.37 -13.88
N THR A 145 6.74 -1.99 -14.43
CA THR A 145 6.09 -1.53 -15.67
C THR A 145 4.78 -0.85 -15.33
N LEU A 146 4.62 0.39 -15.76
CA LEU A 146 3.41 1.19 -15.58
C LEU A 146 2.75 1.46 -16.93
N ASN A 147 1.43 1.29 -16.99
CA ASN A 147 0.63 1.72 -18.12
C ASN A 147 0.14 3.14 -17.83
N LEU A 148 0.56 4.11 -18.65
CA LEU A 148 0.18 5.52 -18.46
C LEU A 148 -1.31 5.74 -18.70
N VAL A 149 -1.85 5.14 -19.76
CA VAL A 149 -3.27 5.19 -20.09
C VAL A 149 -3.71 3.83 -20.62
N PRO A 150 -4.81 3.24 -20.14
CA PRO A 150 -5.27 1.92 -20.57
C PRO A 150 -5.57 1.80 -22.08
N SER A 151 -5.82 2.93 -22.77
CA SER A 151 -6.13 3.01 -24.19
C SER A 151 -4.91 3.33 -25.08
N GLU A 152 -3.76 3.65 -24.50
CA GLU A 152 -2.54 3.98 -25.24
C GLU A 152 -1.52 2.86 -25.15
N THR A 153 -0.75 2.68 -26.22
CA THR A 153 0.36 1.71 -26.25
C THR A 153 1.59 2.19 -25.48
N LYS A 154 1.58 3.43 -24.99
CA LYS A 154 2.69 4.00 -24.22
C LYS A 154 2.75 3.39 -22.82
N GLN A 155 3.93 2.96 -22.45
CA GLN A 155 4.24 2.42 -21.12
C GLN A 155 5.49 3.11 -20.58
N GLU A 156 5.58 3.16 -19.24
CA GLU A 156 6.82 3.51 -18.56
C GLU A 156 7.40 2.28 -17.89
N ILE A 157 8.71 2.14 -17.98
CA ILE A 157 9.47 1.13 -17.25
C ILE A 157 10.38 1.88 -16.29
N LEU A 158 10.17 1.61 -15.00
CA LEU A 158 11.00 2.12 -13.92
C LEU A 158 12.06 1.10 -13.59
N ILE A 159 13.33 1.52 -13.61
CA ILE A 159 14.47 0.69 -13.20
C ILE A 159 15.12 1.34 -11.99
N THR A 160 15.12 0.65 -10.87
CA THR A 160 15.79 1.08 -9.64
C THR A 160 17.17 0.43 -9.56
N LEU A 161 18.19 1.26 -9.39
CA LEU A 161 19.59 0.88 -9.33
C LEU A 161 20.08 0.84 -7.87
N PRO A 162 20.98 -0.08 -7.52
CA PRO A 162 21.52 -0.20 -6.17
C PRO A 162 22.37 1.02 -5.77
N GLU A 163 22.55 1.22 -4.46
CA GLU A 163 23.32 2.33 -3.88
C GLU A 163 24.79 2.37 -4.35
N THR A 164 25.31 1.23 -4.82
CA THR A 164 26.68 1.11 -5.35
C THR A 164 26.86 1.78 -6.72
N VAL A 165 25.77 2.22 -7.36
CA VAL A 165 25.84 2.90 -8.67
C VAL A 165 26.11 4.37 -8.47
N ASP A 166 27.27 4.79 -8.98
CA ASP A 166 27.68 6.19 -9.03
C ASP A 166 27.11 6.93 -10.26
N GLU A 167 27.38 8.22 -10.33
CA GLU A 167 26.89 9.08 -11.39
C GLU A 167 27.45 8.70 -12.77
N GLU A 168 28.70 8.27 -12.84
CA GLU A 168 29.34 7.83 -14.08
C GLU A 168 28.67 6.59 -14.65
N THR A 169 28.44 5.59 -13.78
CA THR A 169 27.75 4.36 -14.14
C THR A 169 26.32 4.61 -14.57
N LYS A 170 25.58 5.47 -13.85
CA LYS A 170 24.23 5.92 -14.23
C LYS A 170 24.24 6.54 -15.63
N ASN A 171 25.13 7.49 -15.90
CA ASN A 171 25.23 8.17 -17.19
C ASN A 171 25.57 7.19 -18.33
N LYS A 172 26.41 6.20 -18.08
CA LYS A 172 26.72 5.13 -19.01
C LYS A 172 25.51 4.26 -19.34
N ILE A 173 24.65 3.98 -18.36
CA ILE A 173 23.40 3.25 -18.56
C ILE A 173 22.47 4.07 -19.45
N ILE A 174 22.24 5.35 -19.10
CA ILE A 174 21.38 6.27 -19.87
C ILE A 174 21.85 6.35 -21.31
N TYR A 175 23.14 6.59 -21.55
CA TYR A 175 23.71 6.66 -22.89
C TYR A 175 23.45 5.40 -23.71
N ARG A 176 23.56 4.20 -23.10
CA ARG A 176 23.30 2.94 -23.80
C ARG A 176 21.81 2.74 -24.13
N LEU A 177 20.91 3.19 -23.27
CA LEU A 177 19.46 3.16 -23.50
C LEU A 177 19.08 4.07 -24.65
N GLU A 178 19.54 5.33 -24.63
CA GLU A 178 19.28 6.33 -25.67
C GLU A 178 19.81 5.88 -27.04
N ARG A 179 20.99 5.27 -27.12
CA ARG A 179 21.51 4.69 -28.36
C ARG A 179 20.62 3.60 -28.95
N LYS A 180 19.79 2.95 -28.14
CA LYS A 180 18.82 1.94 -28.56
C LYS A 180 17.41 2.50 -28.72
N LYS A 181 17.27 3.83 -28.69
CA LYS A 181 16.01 4.59 -28.83
C LYS A 181 15.03 4.35 -27.68
N PHE A 182 15.54 4.01 -26.49
CA PHE A 182 14.78 4.03 -25.24
C PHE A 182 15.03 5.36 -24.57
N HIS A 183 14.00 6.18 -24.47
CA HIS A 183 14.11 7.52 -23.93
C HIS A 183 13.95 7.53 -22.41
N VAL A 184 14.97 8.03 -21.70
CA VAL A 184 14.91 8.21 -20.26
C VAL A 184 14.27 9.57 -19.98
N THR A 185 13.02 9.55 -19.56
CA THR A 185 12.21 10.76 -19.32
C THR A 185 12.48 11.41 -17.98
N ARG A 186 12.91 10.59 -17.00
CA ARG A 186 13.16 11.06 -15.63
C ARG A 186 14.24 10.23 -14.93
N VAL A 187 15.00 10.91 -14.09
CA VAL A 187 15.99 10.31 -13.20
C VAL A 187 15.75 10.84 -11.80
N ASP A 188 15.33 9.99 -10.91
CA ASP A 188 15.20 10.31 -9.49
C ASP A 188 16.47 9.81 -8.78
N SER A 189 17.18 10.70 -8.10
CA SER A 189 18.22 10.35 -7.14
C SER A 189 17.53 9.85 -5.87
N ARG A 190 18.27 9.08 -5.04
CA ARG A 190 17.79 8.49 -3.77
C ARG A 190 16.66 9.33 -3.18
N LEU A 191 15.48 8.72 -3.06
CA LEU A 191 14.36 9.38 -2.40
C LEU A 191 14.83 9.76 -0.98
N PRO A 192 14.65 11.01 -0.56
CA PRO A 192 14.88 11.36 0.82
C PRO A 192 14.08 10.39 1.70
N GLU A 193 14.64 10.03 2.86
CA GLU A 193 13.91 9.28 3.88
C GLU A 193 12.47 9.78 3.94
N PRO A 194 11.46 8.88 4.09
CA PRO A 194 10.08 9.31 4.18
C PRO A 194 10.04 10.47 5.17
N ARG A 195 9.82 11.69 4.67
CA ARG A 195 9.59 12.80 5.58
C ARG A 195 8.40 12.37 6.41
N GLU A 196 8.56 12.31 7.71
CA GLU A 196 7.42 12.29 8.60
C GLU A 196 6.52 13.42 8.10
N PHE A 197 5.43 13.05 7.44
CA PHE A 197 4.42 14.02 7.08
C PHE A 197 3.77 14.39 8.42
N GLU A 198 4.29 15.43 9.05
CA GLU A 198 3.56 16.13 10.09
C GLU A 198 2.29 16.68 9.43
N TYR A 199 1.24 15.91 9.54
CA TYR A 199 -0.10 16.41 9.30
C TYR A 199 -0.37 17.41 10.43
N GLU A 200 -0.16 18.70 10.14
CA GLU A 200 -0.83 19.73 10.92
C GLU A 200 -2.33 19.42 10.84
N SER A 201 -2.85 18.85 11.91
CA SER A 201 -4.29 18.71 12.10
C SER A 201 -4.87 20.12 12.20
N LYS A 202 -5.27 20.71 11.07
CA LYS A 202 -6.13 21.88 11.12
C LYS A 202 -7.42 21.44 11.80
N SER A 203 -7.50 21.76 13.09
CA SER A 203 -8.75 21.75 13.85
C SER A 203 -9.71 22.74 13.18
N TYR A 204 -10.79 22.21 12.59
CA TYR A 204 -12.01 22.95 12.28
C TYR A 204 -13.08 22.57 13.29
#